data_38fcfad313149f627951bd7d1f2ad8c1
#
_entry.id   38fcfad313149f627951bd7d1f2ad8c1
#
_cell.length_a   1.000
_cell.length_b   1.000
_cell.length_c   1.000
_cell.angle_alpha   90.00
_cell.angle_beta   90.00
_cell.angle_gamma   90.00
#
_symmetry.space_group_name_H-M   'P 1'
#
loop_
_entity.id
_entity.type
_entity.pdbx_description
1 polymer ?
#
loop_
_entity_poly.entity_id
_entity_poly.type
_entity_poly.pdbx_seq_one_letter_code
_entity_poly.pdbx_strand_id
1 'polypeptide(L)'
;MRTVSLIIVHCSANKAGSALRAEDIDRYHRSLGWKCCGYHYVIPTDGTIEAGRPEELVGAHCKNHNSHSIGICYIGGLDDGGTTPKDTRTEAQKATPVSYT
;
A
#
# COMPACT_ATOMS: atom_id res chain seq x y z
N MET A 1 -7.29 11.44 17.99
CA MET A 1 -7.05 10.05 17.51
C MET A 1 -8.30 9.58 16.76
N ARG A 2 -8.13 9.06 15.58
CA ARG A 2 -9.30 8.56 14.84
C ARG A 2 -9.59 7.10 15.18
N THR A 3 -10.84 6.69 15.04
CA THR A 3 -11.26 5.32 15.29
C THR A 3 -11.03 4.48 14.02
N VAL A 4 -10.28 3.39 14.15
CA VAL A 4 -10.00 2.48 13.05
C VAL A 4 -10.79 1.18 13.25
N SER A 5 -11.62 0.83 12.28
CA SER A 5 -12.42 -0.39 12.32
C SER A 5 -12.09 -1.36 11.18
N LEU A 6 -11.32 -0.93 10.16
CA LEU A 6 -10.96 -1.73 9.01
C LEU A 6 -9.48 -1.63 8.68
N ILE A 7 -8.93 -2.72 8.18
CA ILE A 7 -7.64 -2.72 7.49
C ILE A 7 -7.95 -3.13 6.06
N ILE A 8 -7.56 -2.29 5.09
CA ILE A 8 -7.82 -2.54 3.69
C ILE A 8 -6.48 -2.76 2.99
N VAL A 9 -6.35 -3.91 2.34
CA VAL A 9 -5.12 -4.28 1.64
C VAL A 9 -5.30 -4.04 0.14
N HIS A 10 -4.38 -3.27 -0.44
CA HIS A 10 -4.36 -2.96 -1.86
C HIS A 10 -3.09 -3.51 -2.50
N CYS A 11 -3.08 -3.61 -3.83
CA CYS A 11 -1.85 -3.77 -4.58
C CYS A 11 -1.52 -2.46 -5.28
N SER A 12 -0.24 -2.27 -5.61
CA SER A 12 0.20 -1.06 -6.31
C SER A 12 -0.12 -1.07 -7.80
N ALA A 13 -0.55 -2.22 -8.34
CA ALA A 13 -0.79 -2.44 -9.76
C ALA A 13 0.48 -2.24 -10.59
N ASN A 14 1.59 -2.77 -10.10
CA ASN A 14 2.87 -2.79 -10.80
C ASN A 14 3.20 -4.22 -11.27
N LYS A 15 4.14 -4.34 -12.20
CA LYS A 15 4.63 -5.64 -12.65
C LYS A 15 5.18 -6.45 -11.50
N ALA A 16 5.05 -7.77 -11.59
CA ALA A 16 5.68 -8.68 -10.65
C ALA A 16 7.18 -8.40 -10.58
N GLY A 17 7.74 -8.42 -9.37
CA GLY A 17 9.17 -8.17 -9.17
C GLY A 17 9.58 -6.71 -9.19
N SER A 18 8.64 -5.78 -9.24
CA SER A 18 8.98 -4.34 -9.15
C SER A 18 9.71 -4.02 -7.87
N ALA A 19 10.77 -3.21 -7.96
CA ALA A 19 11.60 -2.83 -6.82
C ALA A 19 11.14 -1.53 -6.15
N LEU A 20 9.90 -1.12 -6.36
CA LEU A 20 9.35 0.11 -5.77
C LEU A 20 9.23 -0.02 -4.26
N ARG A 21 9.34 1.12 -3.58
CA ARG A 21 9.22 1.22 -2.14
C ARG A 21 8.26 2.37 -1.78
N ALA A 22 8.02 2.55 -0.48
CA ALA A 22 7.09 3.59 -0.01
C ALA A 22 7.46 4.98 -0.52
N GLU A 23 8.75 5.31 -0.59
CA GLU A 23 9.20 6.61 -1.09
C GLU A 23 8.81 6.85 -2.54
N ASP A 24 8.77 5.79 -3.36
CA ASP A 24 8.37 5.91 -4.77
C ASP A 24 6.87 6.18 -4.88
N ILE A 25 6.06 5.50 -4.08
CA ILE A 25 4.62 5.73 -4.02
C ILE A 25 4.33 7.14 -3.52
N ASP A 26 5.03 7.56 -2.47
CA ASP A 26 4.88 8.91 -1.91
C ASP A 26 5.19 9.97 -2.98
N ARG A 27 6.29 9.82 -3.70
CA ARG A 27 6.69 10.73 -4.76
C ARG A 27 5.61 10.81 -5.85
N TYR A 28 5.06 9.66 -6.25
CA TYR A 28 4.00 9.61 -7.25
C TYR A 28 2.75 10.33 -6.77
N HIS A 29 2.30 10.05 -5.55
CA HIS A 29 1.11 10.69 -4.99
C HIS A 29 1.29 12.20 -4.83
N ARG A 30 2.47 12.66 -4.45
CA ARG A 30 2.76 14.10 -4.38
C ARG A 30 2.71 14.73 -5.77
N SER A 31 3.10 14.00 -6.80
CA SER A 31 3.02 14.50 -8.19
C SER A 31 1.57 14.68 -8.65
N LEU A 32 0.62 13.97 -8.02
CA LEU A 32 -0.81 14.13 -8.28
C LEU A 32 -1.43 15.30 -7.49
N GLY A 33 -0.63 16.00 -6.70
CA GLY A 33 -1.10 17.09 -5.86
C GLY A 33 -1.51 16.68 -4.46
N TRP A 34 -1.27 15.44 -4.06
CA TRP A 34 -1.58 14.95 -2.73
C TRP A 34 -0.51 15.38 -1.72
N LYS A 35 -0.88 15.44 -0.44
CA LYS A 35 0.02 15.87 0.63
C LYS A 35 1.18 14.89 0.83
N CYS A 36 0.91 13.59 0.69
CA CYS A 36 1.88 12.51 0.83
C CYS A 36 1.28 11.22 0.31
N CYS A 37 1.97 10.09 0.50
CA CYS A 37 1.46 8.76 0.17
C CYS A 37 0.04 8.57 0.71
N GLY A 38 -0.85 8.00 -0.08
CA GLY A 38 -2.23 7.75 0.32
C GLY A 38 -2.40 6.54 1.22
N TYR A 39 -1.43 5.62 1.23
CA TYR A 39 -1.43 4.43 2.09
C TYR A 39 -0.69 4.72 3.39
N HIS A 40 -1.10 4.06 4.46
CA HIS A 40 -0.41 4.19 5.74
C HIS A 40 0.85 3.33 5.78
N TYR A 41 0.83 2.20 5.09
CA TYR A 41 1.97 1.29 5.00
C TYR A 41 2.12 0.74 3.59
N VAL A 42 3.36 0.47 3.21
CA VAL A 42 3.70 -0.16 1.91
C VAL A 42 4.57 -1.37 2.20
N ILE A 43 4.28 -2.48 1.54
CA ILE A 43 5.03 -3.72 1.67
C ILE A 43 5.73 -4.02 0.35
N PRO A 44 7.03 -3.68 0.25
CA PRO A 44 7.82 -4.03 -0.94
C PRO A 44 7.97 -5.55 -1.10
N THR A 45 8.57 -5.97 -2.21
CA THR A 45 8.70 -7.40 -2.53
C THR A 45 9.56 -8.18 -1.53
N ASP A 46 10.39 -7.50 -0.74
CA ASP A 46 11.19 -8.14 0.31
C ASP A 46 10.40 -8.40 1.61
N GLY A 47 9.15 -7.96 1.67
CA GLY A 47 8.27 -8.21 2.82
C GLY A 47 8.43 -7.24 3.97
N THR A 48 9.31 -6.24 3.88
CA THR A 48 9.42 -5.23 4.94
C THR A 48 8.16 -4.38 4.99
N ILE A 49 7.89 -3.77 6.15
CA ILE A 49 6.77 -2.86 6.29
C ILE A 49 7.34 -1.45 6.35
N GLU A 50 7.02 -0.64 5.35
CA GLU A 50 7.48 0.75 5.29
C GLU A 50 6.34 1.70 5.61
N ALA A 51 6.60 2.72 6.43
CA ALA A 51 5.61 3.71 6.78
C ALA A 51 5.39 4.67 5.60
N GLY A 52 4.13 4.95 5.32
CA GLY A 52 3.73 5.98 4.36
C GLY A 52 3.11 7.15 5.11
N ARG A 53 1.78 7.33 4.97
CA ARG A 53 1.06 8.39 5.68
C ARG A 53 0.95 8.03 7.16
N PRO A 54 1.14 8.99 8.09
CA PRO A 54 0.92 8.72 9.51
C PRO A 54 -0.49 8.18 9.80
N GLU A 55 -0.60 7.24 10.74
CA GLU A 55 -1.87 6.57 11.02
C GLU A 55 -2.97 7.50 11.53
N GLU A 56 -2.61 8.57 12.23
CA GLU A 56 -3.58 9.54 12.73
C GLU A 56 -4.21 10.37 11.62
N LEU A 57 -3.64 10.35 10.42
CA LEU A 57 -4.20 11.04 9.28
C LEU A 57 -5.10 10.11 8.47
N VAL A 58 -6.23 10.65 8.00
CA VAL A 58 -7.10 9.93 7.08
C VAL A 58 -6.35 9.67 5.79
N GLY A 59 -6.36 8.43 5.31
CA GLY A 59 -5.67 8.06 4.08
C GLY A 59 -6.39 8.54 2.83
N ALA A 60 -5.81 8.23 1.68
CA ALA A 60 -6.41 8.48 0.37
C ALA A 60 -6.22 7.23 -0.48
N HIS A 61 -6.88 6.13 -0.08
CA HIS A 61 -6.69 4.83 -0.71
C HIS A 61 -7.99 4.08 -1.02
N CYS A 62 -9.09 4.43 -0.37
CA CYS A 62 -10.37 3.76 -0.61
C CYS A 62 -11.50 4.74 -0.33
N LYS A 63 -12.06 5.31 -1.38
CA LYS A 63 -13.15 6.30 -1.26
C LYS A 63 -14.28 5.75 -0.39
N ASN A 64 -14.82 6.58 0.50
CA ASN A 64 -15.89 6.29 1.46
C ASN A 64 -15.45 5.44 2.66
N HIS A 65 -14.22 4.92 2.67
CA HIS A 65 -13.73 4.09 3.79
C HIS A 65 -12.46 4.66 4.43
N ASN A 66 -11.92 5.75 3.89
CA ASN A 66 -10.65 6.33 4.38
C ASN A 66 -10.71 6.74 5.85
N SER A 67 -11.82 7.32 6.29
CA SER A 67 -11.92 7.92 7.62
C SER A 67 -11.81 6.92 8.77
N HIS A 68 -12.07 5.63 8.52
CA HIS A 68 -12.10 4.62 9.59
C HIS A 68 -11.23 3.41 9.25
N SER A 69 -10.28 3.55 8.32
CA SER A 69 -9.44 2.44 7.90
C SER A 69 -7.95 2.77 7.90
N ILE A 70 -7.15 1.71 7.95
CA ILE A 70 -5.71 1.74 7.66
C ILE A 70 -5.53 1.13 6.27
N GLY A 71 -4.85 1.83 5.38
CA GLY A 71 -4.56 1.33 4.04
C GLY A 71 -3.16 0.75 3.96
N ILE A 72 -3.07 -0.49 3.49
CA ILE A 72 -1.80 -1.19 3.30
C ILE A 72 -1.70 -1.56 1.83
N CYS A 73 -0.59 -1.22 1.19
CA CYS A 73 -0.36 -1.51 -0.22
C CYS A 73 0.84 -2.44 -0.37
N TYR A 74 0.66 -3.61 -0.98
CA TYR A 74 1.81 -4.42 -1.37
C TYR A 74 2.21 -4.08 -2.81
N ILE A 75 3.51 -4.09 -3.08
CA ILE A 75 4.03 -3.79 -4.41
C ILE A 75 3.83 -5.00 -5.32
N GLY A 76 3.17 -4.79 -6.44
CA GLY A 76 2.86 -5.83 -7.42
C GLY A 76 1.41 -5.76 -7.89
N GLY A 77 0.85 -6.89 -8.27
CA GLY A 77 -0.55 -7.03 -8.66
C GLY A 77 -0.77 -7.25 -10.14
N LEU A 78 0.26 -7.09 -10.98
CA LEU A 78 0.18 -7.36 -12.41
C LEU A 78 1.19 -8.44 -12.80
N ASP A 79 0.91 -9.14 -13.91
CA ASP A 79 1.81 -10.17 -14.42
C ASP A 79 3.15 -9.58 -14.91
N ASP A 80 4.04 -10.42 -15.40
CA ASP A 80 5.37 -9.99 -15.88
C ASP A 80 5.28 -8.98 -17.03
N GLY A 81 4.20 -9.04 -17.81
CA GLY A 81 3.96 -8.09 -18.89
C GLY A 81 3.41 -6.75 -18.42
N GLY A 82 2.95 -6.68 -17.17
CA GLY A 82 2.37 -5.47 -16.61
C GLY A 82 0.98 -5.15 -17.13
N THR A 83 0.23 -6.15 -17.64
CA THR A 83 -1.06 -5.93 -18.28
C THR A 83 -2.22 -6.66 -17.62
N THR A 84 -1.98 -7.82 -17.01
CA THR A 84 -3.05 -8.67 -16.48
C THR A 84 -2.95 -8.75 -14.94
N PRO A 85 -4.06 -8.50 -14.21
CA PRO A 85 -4.07 -8.67 -12.76
C PRO A 85 -3.70 -10.08 -12.36
N LYS A 86 -2.86 -10.22 -11.34
CA LYS A 86 -2.35 -11.50 -10.87
C LYS A 86 -1.94 -11.38 -9.41
N ASP A 87 -2.07 -12.46 -8.64
CA ASP A 87 -1.52 -12.51 -7.29
C ASP A 87 0.00 -12.70 -7.40
N THR A 88 0.73 -11.60 -7.27
CA THR A 88 2.20 -11.56 -7.42
C THR A 88 2.91 -11.48 -6.07
N ARG A 89 2.19 -11.66 -4.96
CA ARG A 89 2.81 -11.56 -3.64
C ARG A 89 3.94 -12.57 -3.51
N THR A 90 5.12 -12.07 -3.09
CA THR A 90 6.26 -12.94 -2.80
C THR A 90 6.00 -13.71 -1.51
N GLU A 91 6.77 -14.76 -1.26
CA GLU A 91 6.67 -15.48 0.01
C GLU A 91 6.96 -14.53 1.20
N ALA A 92 7.89 -13.60 1.03
CA ALA A 92 8.18 -12.59 2.04
C ALA A 92 6.98 -11.68 2.30
N GLN A 93 6.29 -11.24 1.25
CA GLN A 93 5.08 -10.42 1.39
C GLN A 93 3.95 -11.18 2.08
N LYS A 94 3.75 -12.46 1.72
CA LYS A 94 2.72 -13.29 2.34
C LYS A 94 2.99 -13.53 3.82
N ALA A 95 4.26 -13.60 4.21
CA ALA A 95 4.68 -13.83 5.59
C ALA A 95 4.60 -12.56 6.45
N THR A 96 4.41 -11.39 5.85
CA THR A 96 4.35 -10.12 6.59
C THR A 96 3.10 -10.10 7.47
N PRO A 97 3.24 -9.88 8.79
CA PRO A 97 2.07 -9.83 9.66
C PRO A 97 1.25 -8.56 9.37
N VAL A 98 -0.05 -8.75 9.12
CA VAL A 98 -0.99 -7.67 8.88
C VAL A 98 -2.05 -7.72 9.98
N SER A 99 -1.81 -7.00 11.05
CA SER A 99 -2.78 -6.89 12.14
C SER A 99 -2.68 -5.50 12.76
N TYR A 100 -3.81 -5.00 13.25
CA TYR A 100 -3.88 -3.72 13.94
C TYR A 100 -4.55 -3.91 15.29
N THR A 101 -3.80 -3.66 16.33
CA THR A 101 -4.30 -3.78 17.72
C THR A 101 -4.00 -2.52 18.51
#